data_a85a2bf3f9ebc12894776d1ad827d662
#
_entry.id   a85a2bf3f9ebc12894776d1ad827d662
#
_cell.length_a   1.000
_cell.length_b   1.000
_cell.length_c   1.000
_cell.angle_alpha   90.00
_cell.angle_beta   90.00
_cell.angle_gamma   90.00
#
_symmetry.space_group_name_H-M   'P 1'
#
loop_
_entity.id
_entity.type
_entity.pdbx_description
1 polymer ?
#
loop_
_entity_poly.entity_id
_entity_poly.type
_entity_poly.pdbx_seq_one_letter_code
_entity_poly.pdbx_strand_id
1 'polypeptide(L)'
;KVMKKNRLYTLFIGITLLATIISCKEEYAPIGNRLYISEAASETAKKVSVSVGVNTQTSFTVRTGDKVSQDLHATLVIDPSILDEYNEKNKTSYTVLPDENLKWDKNIVIPSGKAEAEPTSVVITPYSAEEGVRYAIPVRVVGDGSVAEEKVFSKYILLLDKPWVQSTPYMKMRSKDNSFVCEPIDTEWNLPLDNFTVEFWFWMNGFDVNNQSVIDCDAFYIRLGNTQMITSAQMQINIWTVGGSNNKCYLTAFTFQKNTWTHVAISYDSEASKCIFYINGSKAGEADATGGAAKPLQRFAFSTTDNGYSKNDRMMGQLRLWNKVLSQAEIQANMSGPMAVHPNMVGYWKMDEGQGNILYDATANKHHAKPKGDGGFEWRHDQCFMP
;
A
#
# COMPACT_ATOMS: atom_id res chain seq x y z
N LYS A 1 5.88 -85.69 6.10
CA LYS A 1 5.47 -85.03 7.35
C LYS A 1 4.85 -83.70 7.00
N VAL A 2 3.53 -83.62 7.14
CA VAL A 2 2.68 -82.53 6.65
C VAL A 2 2.67 -81.41 7.72
N MET A 3 2.99 -80.22 7.33
CA MET A 3 2.78 -79.01 8.15
C MET A 3 1.51 -78.32 7.69
N LYS A 4 0.53 -78.20 8.59
CA LYS A 4 -0.71 -77.46 8.41
C LYS A 4 -0.43 -75.96 8.39
N LYS A 5 -0.89 -75.24 7.34
CA LYS A 5 -0.96 -73.77 7.28
C LYS A 5 -2.23 -73.32 8.00
N ASN A 6 -2.06 -72.61 9.11
CA ASN A 6 -3.13 -71.83 9.71
C ASN A 6 -3.26 -70.47 8.97
N ARG A 7 -4.39 -70.23 8.35
CA ARG A 7 -4.78 -68.91 7.82
C ARG A 7 -5.40 -68.10 8.93
N LEU A 8 -4.70 -67.05 9.31
CA LEU A 8 -5.25 -65.98 10.17
C LEU A 8 -5.98 -64.98 9.25
N TYR A 9 -7.30 -64.88 9.40
CA TYR A 9 -8.10 -63.84 8.75
C TYR A 9 -8.01 -62.59 9.60
N THR A 10 -7.31 -61.59 9.10
CA THR A 10 -7.27 -60.23 9.68
C THR A 10 -8.48 -59.47 9.13
N LEU A 11 -9.42 -59.21 10.02
CA LEU A 11 -10.60 -58.39 9.75
C LEU A 11 -10.17 -56.92 9.69
N PHE A 12 -10.11 -56.34 8.51
CA PHE A 12 -9.93 -54.90 8.34
C PHE A 12 -11.28 -54.23 8.59
N ILE A 13 -11.45 -53.63 9.75
CA ILE A 13 -12.53 -52.67 10.02
C ILE A 13 -12.11 -51.33 9.40
N GLY A 14 -12.67 -51.05 8.22
CA GLY A 14 -12.55 -49.75 7.59
C GLY A 14 -13.37 -48.72 8.36
N ILE A 15 -12.70 -47.88 9.14
CA ILE A 15 -13.31 -46.69 9.70
C ILE A 15 -13.33 -45.65 8.56
N THR A 16 -14.48 -45.52 7.92
CA THR A 16 -14.78 -44.45 7.00
C THR A 16 -14.93 -43.16 7.82
N LEU A 17 -13.88 -42.36 7.87
CA LEU A 17 -13.94 -41.03 8.47
C LEU A 17 -14.78 -40.14 7.53
N LEU A 18 -16.06 -39.98 7.88
CA LEU A 18 -16.93 -39.03 7.20
C LEU A 18 -16.46 -37.62 7.60
N ALA A 19 -15.56 -37.03 6.80
CA ALA A 19 -15.23 -35.60 6.90
C ALA A 19 -16.49 -34.86 6.48
N THR A 20 -17.29 -34.44 7.46
CA THR A 20 -18.29 -33.40 7.24
C THR A 20 -17.55 -32.12 6.91
N ILE A 21 -17.49 -31.81 5.63
CA ILE A 21 -17.13 -30.46 5.15
C ILE A 21 -18.26 -29.56 5.65
N ILE A 22 -18.05 -28.93 6.82
CA ILE A 22 -18.84 -27.78 7.22
C ILE A 22 -18.41 -26.67 6.28
N SER A 23 -19.01 -26.63 5.08
CA SER A 23 -19.08 -25.43 4.28
C SER A 23 -19.82 -24.42 5.13
N CYS A 24 -19.11 -23.44 5.72
CA CYS A 24 -19.73 -22.21 6.14
C CYS A 24 -20.28 -21.56 4.87
N LYS A 25 -21.48 -21.95 4.48
CA LYS A 25 -22.35 -21.04 3.75
C LYS A 25 -22.65 -19.94 4.77
N GLU A 26 -21.97 -18.82 4.67
CA GLU A 26 -22.56 -17.57 5.12
C GLU A 26 -23.86 -17.46 4.33
N GLU A 27 -24.97 -17.90 4.94
CA GLU A 27 -26.29 -17.54 4.46
C GLU A 27 -26.36 -16.03 4.63
N TYR A 28 -26.08 -15.32 3.55
CA TYR A 28 -26.44 -13.92 3.47
C TYR A 28 -27.94 -13.86 3.62
N ALA A 29 -28.39 -13.51 4.82
CA ALA A 29 -29.79 -13.25 5.05
C ALA A 29 -30.21 -12.19 4.01
N PRO A 30 -31.27 -12.40 3.23
CA PRO A 30 -31.72 -11.42 2.26
C PRO A 30 -31.89 -10.09 2.99
N ILE A 31 -31.40 -9.00 2.39
CA ILE A 31 -31.42 -7.64 2.98
C ILE A 31 -32.85 -7.26 3.45
N GLY A 32 -33.86 -7.98 3.00
CA GLY A 32 -35.26 -7.68 3.23
C GLY A 32 -35.65 -6.36 2.54
N ASN A 33 -36.80 -5.83 2.87
CA ASN A 33 -37.19 -4.51 2.34
C ASN A 33 -36.53 -3.40 3.18
N ARG A 34 -35.27 -3.09 2.86
CA ARG A 34 -34.44 -2.07 3.51
C ARG A 34 -33.88 -1.13 2.47
N LEU A 35 -33.70 0.16 2.86
CA LEU A 35 -33.08 1.18 2.05
C LEU A 35 -31.53 1.11 2.22
N TYR A 36 -30.80 1.05 1.11
CA TYR A 36 -29.35 0.94 1.13
C TYR A 36 -28.66 1.46 -0.15
N ILE A 37 -27.34 1.57 -0.12
CA ILE A 37 -26.49 1.88 -1.27
C ILE A 37 -26.03 0.57 -1.89
N SER A 38 -26.31 0.34 -3.15
CA SER A 38 -26.08 -0.93 -3.86
C SER A 38 -24.61 -1.37 -3.78
N GLU A 39 -23.70 -0.46 -4.02
CA GLU A 39 -22.26 -0.70 -4.04
C GLU A 39 -21.72 -1.05 -2.65
N ALA A 40 -22.32 -0.50 -1.58
CA ALA A 40 -21.95 -0.81 -0.20
C ALA A 40 -22.17 -2.29 0.18
N ALA A 41 -23.05 -3.00 -0.53
CA ALA A 41 -23.27 -4.43 -0.31
C ALA A 41 -22.09 -5.30 -0.79
N SER A 42 -21.26 -4.78 -1.69
CA SER A 42 -20.04 -5.45 -2.17
C SER A 42 -18.80 -5.00 -1.39
N GLU A 43 -18.69 -3.70 -1.16
CA GLU A 43 -17.60 -3.08 -0.39
C GLU A 43 -18.10 -1.80 0.28
N THR A 44 -17.84 -1.60 1.54
CA THR A 44 -18.30 -0.42 2.29
C THR A 44 -17.42 0.82 2.03
N ALA A 45 -16.25 0.66 1.44
CA ALA A 45 -15.34 1.75 1.08
C ALA A 45 -14.67 1.47 -0.26
N LYS A 46 -14.82 2.38 -1.22
CA LYS A 46 -14.27 2.29 -2.58
C LYS A 46 -13.23 3.36 -2.82
N LYS A 47 -12.09 2.98 -3.41
CA LYS A 47 -11.09 3.94 -3.91
C LYS A 47 -11.59 4.59 -5.20
N VAL A 48 -11.45 5.91 -5.28
CA VAL A 48 -11.76 6.74 -6.45
C VAL A 48 -10.48 7.45 -6.87
N SER A 49 -9.90 7.06 -8.00
CA SER A 49 -8.74 7.76 -8.58
C SER A 49 -9.14 9.16 -9.02
N VAL A 50 -8.52 10.17 -8.42
CA VAL A 50 -8.84 11.59 -8.69
C VAL A 50 -7.92 12.12 -9.78
N SER A 51 -8.50 12.70 -10.82
CA SER A 51 -7.75 13.34 -11.90
C SER A 51 -7.15 14.67 -11.44
N VAL A 52 -5.92 14.96 -11.87
CA VAL A 52 -5.24 16.21 -11.54
C VAL A 52 -5.76 17.34 -12.43
N GLY A 53 -6.20 18.44 -11.82
CA GLY A 53 -6.58 19.67 -12.54
C GLY A 53 -7.91 19.63 -13.28
N VAL A 54 -8.63 18.49 -13.29
CA VAL A 54 -9.93 18.33 -13.94
C VAL A 54 -10.94 17.67 -13.02
N ASN A 55 -12.22 17.76 -13.33
CA ASN A 55 -13.27 17.08 -12.56
C ASN A 55 -13.12 15.57 -12.63
N THR A 56 -13.28 14.91 -11.50
CA THR A 56 -13.43 13.46 -11.41
C THR A 56 -14.91 13.12 -11.20
N GLN A 57 -15.41 12.12 -11.91
CA GLN A 57 -16.80 11.68 -11.78
C GLN A 57 -16.86 10.21 -11.34
N THR A 58 -17.75 9.93 -10.40
CA THR A 58 -18.11 8.58 -9.97
C THR A 58 -19.60 8.52 -9.72
N SER A 59 -20.15 7.34 -9.44
CA SER A 59 -21.57 7.18 -9.14
C SER A 59 -21.80 6.03 -8.18
N PHE A 60 -22.97 6.03 -7.54
CA PHE A 60 -23.53 4.91 -6.80
C PHE A 60 -25.06 4.94 -6.87
N THR A 61 -25.70 3.84 -6.51
CA THR A 61 -27.14 3.66 -6.67
C THR A 61 -27.80 3.38 -5.33
N VAL A 62 -28.86 4.13 -5.02
CA VAL A 62 -29.70 3.88 -3.85
C VAL A 62 -30.84 2.94 -4.24
N ARG A 63 -31.10 1.93 -3.42
CA ARG A 63 -32.14 0.94 -3.70
C ARG A 63 -32.79 0.39 -2.43
N THR A 64 -33.90 -0.31 -2.63
CA THR A 64 -34.59 -1.12 -1.62
C THR A 64 -34.51 -2.60 -1.97
N GLY A 65 -34.77 -3.49 -1.00
CA GLY A 65 -34.80 -4.92 -1.23
C GLY A 65 -35.95 -5.33 -2.14
N ASP A 66 -37.10 -4.67 -2.02
CA ASP A 66 -38.32 -4.91 -2.80
C ASP A 66 -38.76 -3.65 -3.56
N LYS A 67 -39.64 -3.81 -4.55
CA LYS A 67 -40.26 -2.68 -5.26
C LYS A 67 -41.14 -1.86 -4.30
N VAL A 68 -40.99 -0.55 -4.35
CA VAL A 68 -41.83 0.36 -3.54
C VAL A 68 -43.22 0.51 -4.16
N SER A 69 -44.24 0.61 -3.31
CA SER A 69 -45.63 0.78 -3.77
C SER A 69 -46.05 2.22 -4.12
N GLN A 70 -45.28 3.18 -3.64
CA GLN A 70 -45.38 4.62 -3.90
C GLN A 70 -43.96 5.19 -3.98
N ASP A 71 -43.81 6.42 -4.48
CA ASP A 71 -42.54 7.07 -4.55
C ASP A 71 -41.90 7.15 -3.14
N LEU A 72 -40.66 6.68 -3.02
CA LEU A 72 -39.89 6.77 -1.79
C LEU A 72 -38.85 7.88 -1.92
N HIS A 73 -38.91 8.82 -0.98
CA HIS A 73 -37.95 9.92 -0.93
C HIS A 73 -36.84 9.64 0.08
N ALA A 74 -35.60 9.88 -0.34
CA ALA A 74 -34.44 9.74 0.52
C ALA A 74 -33.46 10.89 0.30
N THR A 75 -32.58 11.10 1.27
CA THR A 75 -31.57 12.16 1.21
C THR A 75 -30.20 11.55 1.49
N LEU A 76 -29.20 11.97 0.72
CA LEU A 76 -27.79 11.66 0.96
C LEU A 76 -27.18 12.69 1.90
N VAL A 77 -26.55 12.22 2.96
CA VAL A 77 -25.88 13.09 3.95
C VAL A 77 -24.41 12.70 4.06
N ILE A 78 -23.54 13.69 4.27
CA ILE A 78 -22.17 13.46 4.70
C ILE A 78 -22.19 13.15 6.20
N ASP A 79 -21.68 12.00 6.57
CA ASP A 79 -21.64 11.54 7.97
C ASP A 79 -20.20 11.27 8.40
N PRO A 80 -19.53 12.23 9.05
CA PRO A 80 -18.14 12.08 9.49
C PRO A 80 -17.91 10.87 10.41
N SER A 81 -18.90 10.47 11.21
CA SER A 81 -18.75 9.35 12.15
C SER A 81 -18.42 8.02 11.44
N ILE A 82 -18.88 7.85 10.19
CA ILE A 82 -18.55 6.68 9.36
C ILE A 82 -17.06 6.67 9.03
N LEU A 83 -16.50 7.83 8.78
CA LEU A 83 -15.08 7.99 8.46
C LEU A 83 -14.20 7.80 9.70
N ASP A 84 -14.66 8.26 10.86
CA ASP A 84 -13.96 8.05 12.14
C ASP A 84 -13.87 6.55 12.47
N GLU A 85 -14.99 5.81 12.35
CA GLU A 85 -15.00 4.35 12.51
C GLU A 85 -14.04 3.65 11.52
N TYR A 86 -14.03 4.09 10.27
CA TYR A 86 -13.14 3.55 9.23
C TYR A 86 -11.66 3.81 9.57
N ASN A 87 -11.32 5.05 9.93
CA ASN A 87 -9.98 5.47 10.29
C ASN A 87 -9.44 4.69 11.49
N GLU A 88 -10.24 4.54 12.55
CA GLU A 88 -9.86 3.78 13.74
C GLU A 88 -9.57 2.31 13.39
N LYS A 89 -10.47 1.67 12.65
CA LYS A 89 -10.36 0.26 12.26
C LYS A 89 -9.15 -0.01 11.37
N ASN A 90 -8.87 0.89 10.41
CA ASN A 90 -7.84 0.69 9.40
C ASN A 90 -6.53 1.42 9.71
N LYS A 91 -6.46 2.13 10.86
CA LYS A 91 -5.29 2.94 11.27
C LYS A 91 -4.92 3.99 10.21
N THR A 92 -5.94 4.64 9.65
CA THR A 92 -5.82 5.67 8.62
C THR A 92 -6.22 7.04 9.17
N SER A 93 -6.01 8.12 8.40
CA SER A 93 -6.30 9.50 8.81
C SER A 93 -6.98 10.30 7.69
N TYR A 94 -7.97 9.70 7.03
CA TYR A 94 -8.76 10.41 6.04
C TYR A 94 -9.56 11.53 6.68
N THR A 95 -9.69 12.64 5.95
CA THR A 95 -10.49 13.82 6.31
C THR A 95 -11.67 13.94 5.32
N VAL A 96 -12.78 14.48 5.78
CA VAL A 96 -13.94 14.72 4.89
C VAL A 96 -13.57 15.76 3.83
N LEU A 97 -13.88 15.48 2.56
CA LEU A 97 -13.69 16.44 1.46
C LEU A 97 -14.53 17.70 1.72
N PRO A 98 -13.97 18.92 1.59
CA PRO A 98 -14.75 20.14 1.72
C PRO A 98 -15.94 20.20 0.74
N ASP A 99 -17.08 20.69 1.20
CA ASP A 99 -18.34 20.71 0.45
C ASP A 99 -18.23 21.49 -0.89
N GLU A 100 -17.41 22.53 -0.95
CA GLU A 100 -17.15 23.30 -2.18
C GLU A 100 -16.51 22.48 -3.31
N ASN A 101 -15.88 21.36 -2.99
CA ASN A 101 -15.28 20.45 -3.96
C ASN A 101 -16.18 19.28 -4.36
N LEU A 102 -17.40 19.23 -3.83
CA LEU A 102 -18.36 18.15 -4.07
C LEU A 102 -19.62 18.70 -4.75
N LYS A 103 -19.97 18.13 -5.93
CA LYS A 103 -21.21 18.44 -6.63
C LYS A 103 -22.00 17.16 -6.86
N TRP A 104 -23.19 17.09 -6.30
CA TRP A 104 -24.11 15.97 -6.40
C TRP A 104 -25.53 16.39 -6.08
N ASP A 105 -26.51 15.63 -6.55
CA ASP A 105 -27.89 15.79 -6.05
C ASP A 105 -28.04 14.92 -4.79
N LYS A 106 -28.41 15.57 -3.70
CA LYS A 106 -28.62 14.89 -2.41
C LYS A 106 -30.03 14.27 -2.30
N ASN A 107 -30.96 14.66 -3.17
CA ASN A 107 -32.33 14.20 -3.14
C ASN A 107 -32.51 12.98 -4.06
N ILE A 108 -32.95 11.90 -3.47
CA ILE A 108 -33.13 10.62 -4.16
C ILE A 108 -34.61 10.28 -4.19
N VAL A 109 -35.08 9.83 -5.33
CA VAL A 109 -36.45 9.29 -5.47
C VAL A 109 -36.35 7.90 -6.07
N ILE A 110 -36.91 6.90 -5.38
CA ILE A 110 -37.18 5.58 -5.95
C ILE A 110 -38.65 5.59 -6.41
N PRO A 111 -38.93 5.56 -7.73
CA PRO A 111 -40.27 5.66 -8.22
C PRO A 111 -41.15 4.44 -7.85
N SER A 112 -42.43 4.68 -7.70
CA SER A 112 -43.42 3.60 -7.51
C SER A 112 -43.24 2.47 -8.52
N GLY A 113 -43.28 1.24 -8.06
CA GLY A 113 -43.06 0.02 -8.87
C GLY A 113 -41.60 -0.30 -9.18
N LYS A 114 -40.66 0.51 -8.73
CA LYS A 114 -39.21 0.28 -8.84
C LYS A 114 -38.61 -0.12 -7.49
N ALA A 115 -37.41 -0.71 -7.53
CA ALA A 115 -36.60 -1.07 -6.35
C ALA A 115 -35.32 -0.25 -6.29
N GLU A 116 -35.05 0.64 -7.24
CA GLU A 116 -33.84 1.43 -7.33
C GLU A 116 -34.11 2.82 -7.90
N ALA A 117 -33.35 3.78 -7.47
CA ALA A 117 -33.27 5.11 -8.03
C ALA A 117 -32.36 5.16 -9.26
N GLU A 118 -32.44 6.23 -10.05
CA GLU A 118 -31.38 6.53 -11.03
C GLU A 118 -30.03 6.70 -10.31
N PRO A 119 -28.93 6.26 -10.93
CA PRO A 119 -27.60 6.39 -10.34
C PRO A 119 -27.27 7.84 -10.00
N THR A 120 -26.87 8.09 -8.76
CA THR A 120 -26.41 9.41 -8.31
C THR A 120 -25.03 9.69 -8.84
N SER A 121 -24.88 10.71 -9.65
CA SER A 121 -23.59 11.21 -10.12
C SER A 121 -22.94 12.06 -9.04
N VAL A 122 -21.68 11.73 -8.72
CA VAL A 122 -20.83 12.47 -7.78
C VAL A 122 -19.69 13.08 -8.56
N VAL A 123 -19.62 14.41 -8.60
CA VAL A 123 -18.56 15.15 -9.29
C VAL A 123 -17.67 15.80 -8.23
N ILE A 124 -16.38 15.40 -8.25
CA ILE A 124 -15.33 15.95 -7.41
C ILE A 124 -14.57 16.98 -8.25
N THR A 125 -14.65 18.25 -7.86
CA THR A 125 -13.89 19.31 -8.54
C THR A 125 -12.42 19.31 -8.07
N PRO A 126 -11.49 19.88 -8.87
CA PRO A 126 -10.10 19.97 -8.46
C PRO A 126 -9.94 20.65 -7.09
N TYR A 127 -9.12 20.07 -6.26
CA TYR A 127 -8.81 20.59 -4.92
C TYR A 127 -7.32 20.50 -4.64
N SER A 128 -6.84 21.36 -3.74
CA SER A 128 -5.52 21.26 -3.14
C SER A 128 -5.67 20.63 -1.76
N ALA A 129 -4.74 19.75 -1.39
CA ALA A 129 -4.65 19.21 -0.05
C ALA A 129 -3.32 19.65 0.57
N GLU A 130 -3.33 19.93 1.86
CA GLU A 130 -2.10 20.09 2.62
C GLU A 130 -1.32 18.78 2.62
N GLU A 131 -0.02 18.89 2.89
CA GLU A 131 0.85 17.71 2.95
C GLU A 131 0.34 16.68 3.96
N GLY A 132 0.17 15.45 3.51
CA GLY A 132 -0.31 14.34 4.34
C GLY A 132 -1.82 14.28 4.54
N VAL A 133 -2.58 15.27 4.07
CA VAL A 133 -4.04 15.26 4.15
C VAL A 133 -4.63 14.45 2.99
N ARG A 134 -5.47 13.50 3.33
CA ARG A 134 -6.22 12.67 2.38
C ARG A 134 -7.70 12.82 2.62
N TYR A 135 -8.42 12.96 1.54
CA TYR A 135 -9.85 13.18 1.61
C TYR A 135 -10.64 11.91 1.31
N ALA A 136 -11.82 11.84 1.93
CA ALA A 136 -12.84 10.84 1.64
C ALA A 136 -14.23 11.50 1.68
N ILE A 137 -15.21 10.84 1.09
CA ILE A 137 -16.61 11.26 1.10
C ILE A 137 -17.40 10.18 1.82
N PRO A 138 -17.66 10.31 3.14
CA PRO A 138 -18.48 9.37 3.90
C PRO A 138 -19.96 9.70 3.68
N VAL A 139 -20.67 8.81 2.99
CA VAL A 139 -22.07 8.99 2.60
C VAL A 139 -22.98 8.09 3.42
N ARG A 140 -24.10 8.63 3.88
CA ARG A 140 -25.21 7.85 4.39
C ARG A 140 -26.49 8.23 3.68
N VAL A 141 -27.28 7.22 3.30
CA VAL A 141 -28.65 7.43 2.81
C VAL A 141 -29.63 7.43 3.99
N VAL A 142 -30.53 8.43 4.03
CA VAL A 142 -31.58 8.59 5.03
C VAL A 142 -32.92 8.64 4.31
N GLY A 143 -33.80 7.71 4.63
CA GLY A 143 -35.14 7.63 4.03
C GLY A 143 -36.16 8.52 4.71
N ASP A 144 -37.36 8.63 4.12
CA ASP A 144 -38.51 9.36 4.65
C ASP A 144 -39.25 8.60 5.78
N GLY A 145 -38.75 7.43 6.18
CA GLY A 145 -39.33 6.58 7.22
C GLY A 145 -40.33 5.54 6.72
N SER A 146 -40.69 5.53 5.42
CA SER A 146 -41.58 4.53 4.83
C SER A 146 -40.91 3.17 4.69
N VAL A 147 -39.60 3.12 4.50
CA VAL A 147 -38.75 1.95 4.49
C VAL A 147 -37.55 2.17 5.42
N ALA A 148 -37.29 1.23 6.32
CA ALA A 148 -36.16 1.38 7.23
C ALA A 148 -34.81 1.21 6.52
N GLU A 149 -33.80 2.00 6.93
CA GLU A 149 -32.45 1.86 6.39
C GLU A 149 -31.80 0.53 6.83
N GLU A 150 -30.96 -0.01 5.95
CA GLU A 150 -30.04 -1.08 6.33
C GLU A 150 -28.91 -0.52 7.19
N LYS A 151 -28.50 -1.24 8.25
CA LYS A 151 -27.57 -0.70 9.26
C LYS A 151 -26.16 -0.49 8.73
N VAL A 152 -25.68 -1.38 7.87
CA VAL A 152 -24.32 -1.39 7.34
C VAL A 152 -24.28 -0.75 5.95
N PHE A 153 -25.15 -1.23 5.06
CA PHE A 153 -25.11 -0.84 3.64
C PHE A 153 -25.83 0.49 3.33
N SER A 154 -26.48 1.12 4.31
CA SER A 154 -26.87 2.53 4.18
C SER A 154 -25.70 3.50 4.27
N LYS A 155 -24.50 3.01 4.59
CA LYS A 155 -23.26 3.77 4.74
C LYS A 155 -22.28 3.38 3.62
N TYR A 156 -21.61 4.36 3.02
CA TYR A 156 -20.64 4.15 1.95
C TYR A 156 -19.52 5.19 1.99
N ILE A 157 -18.30 4.79 1.71
CA ILE A 157 -17.16 5.71 1.72
C ILE A 157 -16.50 5.73 0.35
N LEU A 158 -16.34 6.91 -0.24
CA LEU A 158 -15.49 7.12 -1.40
C LEU A 158 -14.13 7.63 -0.91
N LEU A 159 -13.11 6.80 -0.94
CA LEU A 159 -11.73 7.15 -0.58
C LEU A 159 -11.05 7.78 -1.79
N LEU A 160 -10.67 9.05 -1.69
CA LEU A 160 -10.11 9.80 -2.80
C LEU A 160 -8.62 9.53 -2.94
N ASP A 161 -8.25 8.85 -4.02
CA ASP A 161 -6.85 8.52 -4.35
C ASP A 161 -6.35 9.51 -5.40
N LYS A 162 -5.80 10.64 -4.92
CA LYS A 162 -5.25 11.69 -5.78
C LYS A 162 -3.76 11.43 -6.01
N PRO A 163 -3.31 11.35 -7.27
CA PRO A 163 -1.90 11.22 -7.59
C PRO A 163 -1.08 12.36 -7.00
N TRP A 164 0.07 12.02 -6.43
CA TRP A 164 1.02 13.00 -5.97
C TRP A 164 1.95 13.41 -7.10
N VAL A 165 2.16 14.73 -7.27
CA VAL A 165 3.06 15.29 -8.27
C VAL A 165 4.14 16.07 -7.55
N GLN A 166 5.40 15.73 -7.82
CA GLN A 166 6.56 16.41 -7.23
C GLN A 166 7.75 16.46 -8.19
N SER A 167 8.76 17.26 -7.85
CA SER A 167 10.09 17.11 -8.42
C SER A 167 10.75 15.84 -7.90
N THR A 168 11.62 15.20 -8.69
CA THR A 168 12.42 14.06 -8.26
C THR A 168 13.84 14.13 -8.80
N PRO A 169 14.82 13.59 -8.05
CA PRO A 169 16.20 13.50 -8.54
C PRO A 169 16.31 12.39 -9.59
N TYR A 170 16.78 12.74 -10.79
CA TYR A 170 17.16 11.77 -11.82
C TYR A 170 18.66 11.44 -11.68
N MET A 171 18.94 10.22 -11.32
CA MET A 171 20.29 9.73 -11.00
C MET A 171 20.87 8.96 -12.19
N LYS A 172 21.87 9.55 -12.85
CA LYS A 172 22.62 8.91 -13.94
C LYS A 172 23.63 7.93 -13.37
N MET A 173 23.34 6.64 -13.44
CA MET A 173 24.10 5.61 -12.72
C MET A 173 25.41 5.17 -13.41
N ARG A 174 25.72 5.69 -14.58
CA ARG A 174 26.96 5.36 -15.30
C ARG A 174 28.24 6.00 -14.70
N SER A 175 28.07 6.97 -13.80
CA SER A 175 29.16 7.60 -13.07
C SER A 175 29.36 6.92 -11.72
N LYS A 176 30.61 6.68 -11.32
CA LYS A 176 30.95 6.14 -9.99
C LYS A 176 30.51 7.03 -8.82
N ASP A 177 30.24 8.30 -9.11
CA ASP A 177 29.99 9.33 -8.10
C ASP A 177 28.50 9.56 -7.82
N ASN A 178 27.61 8.73 -8.38
CA ASN A 178 26.16 8.87 -8.23
C ASN A 178 25.56 7.99 -7.13
N SER A 179 26.36 7.54 -6.18
CA SER A 179 25.88 6.95 -4.92
C SER A 179 25.53 8.05 -3.93
N PHE A 180 24.43 7.93 -3.24
CA PHE A 180 24.01 8.83 -2.18
C PHE A 180 24.24 8.19 -0.82
N VAL A 181 24.94 8.88 0.04
CA VAL A 181 25.27 8.46 1.40
C VAL A 181 24.66 9.43 2.38
N CYS A 182 23.93 8.90 3.37
CA CYS A 182 23.36 9.71 4.43
C CYS A 182 24.40 9.97 5.51
N GLU A 183 24.43 11.19 5.98
CA GLU A 183 25.36 11.61 7.04
C GLU A 183 24.64 11.71 8.39
N PRO A 184 25.33 11.40 9.50
CA PRO A 184 26.66 10.78 9.57
C PRO A 184 26.62 9.33 9.07
N ILE A 185 27.77 8.83 8.57
CA ILE A 185 27.89 7.49 7.95
C ILE A 185 28.49 6.44 8.88
N ASP A 186 28.52 6.69 10.15
CA ASP A 186 29.18 5.87 11.13
C ASP A 186 28.34 5.63 12.41
N THR A 187 29.00 5.34 13.50
CA THR A 187 28.44 4.91 14.79
C THR A 187 27.40 5.83 15.42
N GLU A 188 27.22 7.04 14.95
CA GLU A 188 26.23 7.97 15.51
C GLU A 188 24.79 7.51 15.20
N TRP A 189 24.60 6.74 14.16
CA TRP A 189 23.28 6.20 13.84
C TRP A 189 22.79 5.23 14.91
N ASN A 190 23.49 4.19 15.18
CA ASN A 190 23.18 3.10 16.11
C ASN A 190 21.67 2.93 16.44
N LEU A 191 20.84 3.01 15.43
CA LEU A 191 19.39 2.97 15.55
C LEU A 191 18.92 1.52 15.58
N PRO A 192 18.19 1.07 16.62
CA PRO A 192 17.65 -0.28 16.65
C PRO A 192 16.59 -0.48 15.56
N LEU A 193 16.70 -1.59 14.86
CA LEU A 193 15.75 -2.03 13.84
C LEU A 193 15.30 -3.47 14.12
N ASP A 194 14.70 -3.71 15.29
CA ASP A 194 14.20 -5.05 15.62
C ASP A 194 13.23 -5.53 14.56
N ASN A 195 12.29 -4.68 14.20
CA ASN A 195 11.41 -4.78 13.07
C ASN A 195 11.57 -3.54 12.20
N PHE A 196 11.31 -3.66 10.91
CA PHE A 196 11.33 -2.47 10.05
C PHE A 196 10.37 -2.56 8.87
N THR A 197 10.05 -1.41 8.33
CA THR A 197 9.51 -1.26 6.97
C THR A 197 10.33 -0.21 6.25
N VAL A 198 10.73 -0.51 5.02
CA VAL A 198 11.30 0.46 4.10
C VAL A 198 10.35 0.60 2.92
N GLU A 199 9.99 1.84 2.58
CA GLU A 199 9.07 2.11 1.47
C GLU A 199 9.54 3.30 0.64
N PHE A 200 9.31 3.25 -0.67
CA PHE A 200 9.72 4.29 -1.61
C PHE A 200 9.01 4.15 -2.96
N TRP A 201 8.86 5.24 -3.68
CA TRP A 201 8.56 5.24 -5.10
C TRP A 201 9.84 5.04 -5.89
N PHE A 202 9.78 4.21 -6.92
CA PHE A 202 10.93 3.77 -7.70
C PHE A 202 10.63 3.74 -9.19
N TRP A 203 11.56 4.26 -9.99
CA TRP A 203 11.50 4.30 -11.44
C TRP A 203 12.88 4.00 -12.03
N MET A 204 12.95 3.21 -13.10
CA MET A 204 14.19 2.96 -13.85
C MET A 204 13.97 3.00 -15.34
N ASN A 205 15.01 3.44 -16.09
CA ASN A 205 14.97 3.45 -17.55
C ASN A 205 15.27 2.07 -18.20
N GLY A 206 15.65 1.07 -17.42
CA GLY A 206 15.93 -0.28 -17.91
C GLY A 206 16.42 -1.23 -16.81
N PHE A 207 16.66 -2.48 -17.21
CA PHE A 207 17.13 -3.56 -16.34
C PHE A 207 18.20 -4.38 -17.08
N ASP A 208 19.21 -3.72 -17.64
CA ASP A 208 20.16 -4.31 -18.59
C ASP A 208 21.15 -5.26 -17.93
N VAL A 209 21.34 -5.15 -16.62
CA VAL A 209 22.29 -5.98 -15.86
C VAL A 209 21.71 -6.44 -14.54
N ASN A 210 22.24 -7.55 -14.02
CA ASN A 210 21.90 -8.05 -12.69
C ASN A 210 22.66 -7.31 -11.60
N ASN A 211 22.19 -7.48 -10.36
CA ASN A 211 22.82 -6.99 -9.12
C ASN A 211 22.89 -5.46 -9.00
N GLN A 212 21.92 -4.74 -9.58
CA GLN A 212 21.86 -3.28 -9.42
C GLN A 212 21.42 -2.90 -8.01
N SER A 213 22.32 -2.30 -7.25
CA SER A 213 22.06 -1.86 -5.88
C SER A 213 21.03 -0.74 -5.83
N VAL A 214 20.08 -0.83 -4.90
CA VAL A 214 19.05 0.19 -4.65
C VAL A 214 19.28 0.84 -3.29
N ILE A 215 19.36 0.05 -2.21
CA ILE A 215 19.65 0.52 -0.84
C ILE A 215 20.72 -0.39 -0.24
N ASP A 216 21.66 0.21 0.50
CA ASP A 216 22.72 -0.48 1.22
C ASP A 216 22.85 0.09 2.63
N CYS A 217 22.68 -0.76 3.63
CA CYS A 217 22.88 -0.43 5.02
C CYS A 217 23.34 -1.67 5.83
N ASP A 218 23.56 -1.52 7.13
CA ASP A 218 24.06 -2.63 7.97
C ASP A 218 22.98 -3.67 8.29
N ALA A 219 21.70 -3.24 8.29
CA ALA A 219 20.58 -4.10 8.60
C ALA A 219 20.09 -4.88 7.39
N PHE A 220 20.14 -4.27 6.20
CA PHE A 220 19.67 -4.91 4.96
C PHE A 220 20.32 -4.31 3.70
N TYR A 221 20.19 -5.07 2.61
CA TYR A 221 20.63 -4.68 1.28
C TYR A 221 19.56 -4.99 0.25
N ILE A 222 19.11 -3.98 -0.48
CA ILE A 222 18.12 -4.12 -1.55
C ILE A 222 18.80 -3.96 -2.91
N ARG A 223 18.53 -4.90 -3.82
CA ARG A 223 19.01 -4.84 -5.20
C ARG A 223 18.02 -5.45 -6.21
N LEU A 224 18.25 -5.16 -7.48
CA LEU A 224 17.55 -5.78 -8.60
C LEU A 224 18.43 -6.86 -9.22
N GLY A 225 17.82 -8.01 -9.46
CA GLY A 225 18.46 -9.13 -10.12
C GLY A 225 19.34 -10.01 -9.25
N ASN A 226 19.37 -11.27 -9.64
CA ASN A 226 20.29 -12.29 -9.15
C ASN A 226 20.39 -13.37 -10.23
N THR A 227 21.58 -13.65 -10.70
CA THR A 227 21.79 -14.54 -11.85
C THR A 227 21.24 -15.95 -11.71
N GLN A 228 20.98 -16.40 -10.48
CA GLN A 228 20.51 -17.76 -10.21
C GLN A 228 19.03 -17.83 -9.82
N MET A 229 18.49 -16.79 -9.20
CA MET A 229 17.20 -16.86 -8.50
C MET A 229 16.11 -16.00 -9.12
N ILE A 230 16.45 -14.82 -9.63
CA ILE A 230 15.51 -13.85 -10.19
C ILE A 230 16.12 -13.11 -11.38
N THR A 231 15.26 -12.55 -12.23
CA THR A 231 15.67 -11.74 -13.38
C THR A 231 16.18 -10.37 -12.96
N SER A 232 16.87 -9.65 -13.86
CA SER A 232 17.37 -8.29 -13.61
C SER A 232 16.27 -7.25 -13.32
N ALA A 233 15.01 -7.56 -13.66
CA ALA A 233 13.85 -6.72 -13.40
C ALA A 233 13.03 -7.18 -12.17
N GLN A 234 13.59 -8.05 -11.34
CA GLN A 234 12.98 -8.49 -10.07
C GLN A 234 13.84 -8.08 -8.90
N MET A 235 13.24 -7.90 -7.73
CA MET A 235 13.90 -7.36 -6.55
C MET A 235 14.20 -8.44 -5.51
N GLN A 236 15.32 -8.27 -4.80
CA GLN A 236 15.62 -9.01 -3.58
C GLN A 236 16.01 -8.07 -2.45
N ILE A 237 15.84 -8.55 -1.23
CA ILE A 237 16.41 -7.98 -0.02
C ILE A 237 17.23 -9.06 0.70
N ASN A 238 18.42 -8.70 1.16
CA ASN A 238 19.17 -9.48 2.14
C ASN A 238 19.02 -8.82 3.50
N ILE A 239 18.66 -9.56 4.54
CA ILE A 239 18.46 -9.05 5.90
C ILE A 239 19.46 -9.71 6.82
N TRP A 240 20.29 -8.91 7.48
CA TRP A 240 21.23 -9.37 8.51
C TRP A 240 20.65 -9.18 9.90
N THR A 241 20.68 -10.23 10.70
CA THR A 241 20.11 -10.24 12.05
C THR A 241 21.18 -10.27 13.12
N VAL A 242 20.82 -9.87 14.33
CA VAL A 242 21.70 -9.96 15.51
C VAL A 242 22.03 -11.41 15.85
N GLY A 243 21.16 -12.37 15.51
CA GLY A 243 21.40 -13.81 15.62
C GLY A 243 22.36 -14.38 14.57
N GLY A 244 22.94 -13.54 13.70
CA GLY A 244 23.93 -13.93 12.69
C GLY A 244 23.34 -14.51 11.40
N SER A 245 22.03 -14.52 11.22
CA SER A 245 21.41 -14.96 9.97
C SER A 245 21.58 -13.91 8.86
N ASN A 246 21.70 -14.40 7.62
CA ASN A 246 21.67 -13.61 6.40
C ASN A 246 20.51 -14.13 5.53
N ASN A 247 19.37 -13.50 5.65
CA ASN A 247 18.16 -13.91 4.96
C ASN A 247 18.08 -13.29 3.58
N LYS A 248 18.03 -14.11 2.54
CA LYS A 248 17.87 -13.67 1.15
C LYS A 248 16.43 -13.89 0.73
N CYS A 249 15.66 -12.81 0.66
CA CYS A 249 14.26 -12.84 0.29
C CYS A 249 14.09 -12.30 -1.13
N TYR A 250 13.34 -13.02 -1.96
CA TYR A 250 13.19 -12.74 -3.39
C TYR A 250 11.72 -12.44 -3.73
N LEU A 251 11.50 -11.33 -4.40
CA LEU A 251 10.20 -11.02 -5.00
C LEU A 251 10.11 -11.62 -6.41
N THR A 252 9.60 -12.83 -6.50
CA THR A 252 9.49 -13.58 -7.76
C THR A 252 8.17 -13.32 -8.51
N ALA A 253 7.12 -12.92 -7.79
CA ALA A 253 5.78 -12.75 -8.35
C ALA A 253 5.58 -11.40 -9.08
N PHE A 254 6.56 -10.51 -9.04
CA PHE A 254 6.48 -9.19 -9.69
C PHE A 254 7.71 -8.89 -10.52
N THR A 255 7.50 -8.32 -11.69
CA THR A 255 8.57 -7.87 -12.60
C THR A 255 8.38 -6.39 -12.89
N PHE A 256 9.38 -5.59 -12.51
CA PHE A 256 9.38 -4.14 -12.74
C PHE A 256 9.34 -3.82 -14.23
N GLN A 257 8.60 -2.79 -14.57
CA GLN A 257 8.52 -2.26 -15.94
C GLN A 257 9.40 -1.02 -16.07
N LYS A 258 10.16 -0.92 -17.17
CA LYS A 258 10.95 0.28 -17.45
C LYS A 258 10.05 1.50 -17.64
N ASN A 259 10.54 2.64 -17.24
CA ASN A 259 9.86 3.93 -17.37
C ASN A 259 8.49 3.99 -16.65
N THR A 260 8.33 3.20 -15.60
CA THR A 260 7.08 3.12 -14.83
C THR A 260 7.37 3.36 -13.36
N TRP A 261 6.64 4.27 -12.76
CA TRP A 261 6.66 4.47 -11.31
C TRP A 261 5.99 3.29 -10.62
N THR A 262 6.65 2.77 -9.60
CA THR A 262 6.16 1.65 -8.79
C THR A 262 6.41 1.98 -7.33
N HIS A 263 5.37 1.92 -6.49
CA HIS A 263 5.56 1.96 -5.05
C HIS A 263 6.01 0.60 -4.53
N VAL A 264 7.08 0.60 -3.78
CA VAL A 264 7.66 -0.58 -3.14
C VAL A 264 7.63 -0.37 -1.63
N ALA A 265 7.12 -1.35 -0.89
CA ALA A 265 7.33 -1.44 0.55
C ALA A 265 7.78 -2.85 0.91
N ILE A 266 8.77 -2.96 1.80
CA ILE A 266 9.29 -4.23 2.29
C ILE A 266 9.29 -4.16 3.81
N SER A 267 8.55 -5.07 4.45
CA SER A 267 8.49 -5.19 5.91
C SER A 267 9.25 -6.42 6.37
N TYR A 268 10.00 -6.29 7.45
CA TYR A 268 10.59 -7.38 8.20
C TYR A 268 9.96 -7.46 9.58
N ASP A 269 9.38 -8.61 9.89
CA ASP A 269 8.78 -8.96 11.17
C ASP A 269 9.62 -10.05 11.82
N SER A 270 10.38 -9.69 12.84
CA SER A 270 11.28 -10.61 13.53
C SER A 270 10.52 -11.62 14.41
N GLU A 271 9.34 -11.26 14.92
CA GLU A 271 8.51 -12.14 15.75
C GLU A 271 7.83 -13.20 14.88
N ALA A 272 7.24 -12.79 13.76
CA ALA A 272 6.65 -13.70 12.78
C ALA A 272 7.70 -14.43 11.93
N SER A 273 8.99 -14.00 11.99
CA SER A 273 10.07 -14.49 11.13
C SER A 273 9.74 -14.38 9.64
N LYS A 274 9.22 -13.23 9.22
CA LYS A 274 8.74 -12.99 7.85
C LYS A 274 9.32 -11.71 7.24
N CYS A 275 9.61 -11.80 5.97
CA CYS A 275 9.84 -10.66 5.08
C CYS A 275 8.68 -10.57 4.09
N ILE A 276 7.99 -9.44 4.03
CA ILE A 276 6.80 -9.25 3.21
C ILE A 276 7.03 -8.12 2.23
N PHE A 277 6.74 -8.37 0.95
CA PHE A 277 6.82 -7.40 -0.13
C PHE A 277 5.43 -6.87 -0.47
N TYR A 278 5.33 -5.55 -0.62
CA TYR A 278 4.15 -4.87 -1.13
C TYR A 278 4.53 -4.07 -2.37
N ILE A 279 3.73 -4.21 -3.41
CA ILE A 279 3.82 -3.44 -4.65
C ILE A 279 2.53 -2.67 -4.85
N ASN A 280 2.65 -1.37 -5.03
CA ASN A 280 1.51 -0.47 -5.20
C ASN A 280 0.44 -0.66 -4.11
N GLY A 281 0.91 -0.83 -2.87
CA GLY A 281 0.07 -1.02 -1.68
C GLY A 281 -0.57 -2.41 -1.55
N SER A 282 -0.30 -3.34 -2.45
CA SER A 282 -0.82 -4.71 -2.40
C SER A 282 0.28 -5.71 -2.08
N LYS A 283 0.00 -6.70 -1.21
CA LYS A 283 0.95 -7.77 -0.91
C LYS A 283 1.30 -8.53 -2.19
N ALA A 284 2.58 -8.53 -2.54
CA ALA A 284 3.10 -9.15 -3.76
C ALA A 284 3.91 -10.43 -3.48
N GLY A 285 4.35 -10.64 -2.24
CA GLY A 285 5.09 -11.85 -1.86
C GLY A 285 5.51 -11.84 -0.41
N GLU A 286 5.93 -12.99 0.08
CA GLU A 286 6.57 -13.15 1.39
C GLU A 286 7.63 -14.24 1.34
N ALA A 287 8.56 -14.18 2.28
CA ALA A 287 9.58 -15.19 2.50
C ALA A 287 9.85 -15.36 3.99
N ASP A 288 10.32 -16.55 4.38
CA ASP A 288 10.83 -16.77 5.75
C ASP A 288 12.14 -16.01 5.95
N ALA A 289 12.25 -15.35 7.10
CA ALA A 289 13.42 -14.59 7.47
C ALA A 289 13.66 -14.76 8.99
N THR A 290 14.58 -15.62 9.35
CA THR A 290 14.83 -16.06 10.73
C THR A 290 16.00 -15.33 11.38
N GLY A 291 16.21 -15.52 12.67
CA GLY A 291 17.39 -15.02 13.41
C GLY A 291 17.11 -13.81 14.29
N GLY A 292 15.83 -13.50 14.54
CA GLY A 292 15.41 -12.45 15.48
C GLY A 292 15.59 -11.04 14.91
N ALA A 293 15.82 -10.06 15.77
CA ALA A 293 15.96 -8.65 15.41
C ALA A 293 16.97 -8.40 14.28
N ALA A 294 16.68 -7.47 13.37
CA ALA A 294 17.65 -7.01 12.40
C ALA A 294 18.82 -6.30 13.09
N LYS A 295 19.97 -6.23 12.44
CA LYS A 295 21.11 -5.48 12.97
C LYS A 295 20.78 -4.01 13.16
N PRO A 296 21.35 -3.33 14.15
CA PRO A 296 21.22 -1.89 14.28
C PRO A 296 21.72 -1.17 13.03
N LEU A 297 21.05 -0.08 12.67
CA LEU A 297 21.42 0.77 11.56
C LEU A 297 22.55 1.70 12.00
N GLN A 298 23.70 1.65 11.35
CA GLN A 298 24.85 2.52 11.59
C GLN A 298 25.21 3.37 10.38
N ARG A 299 24.76 2.99 9.20
CA ARG A 299 24.87 3.74 7.96
C ARG A 299 23.70 3.48 7.04
N PHE A 300 23.42 4.39 6.14
CA PHE A 300 22.40 4.24 5.12
C PHE A 300 22.85 4.89 3.80
N ALA A 301 22.77 4.14 2.73
CA ALA A 301 23.07 4.63 1.39
C ALA A 301 22.04 4.12 0.38
N PHE A 302 21.76 4.88 -0.64
CA PHE A 302 20.86 4.47 -1.70
C PHE A 302 21.41 4.84 -3.09
N SER A 303 20.92 4.13 -4.10
CA SER A 303 21.40 4.26 -5.49
C SER A 303 22.93 4.07 -5.58
N THR A 304 23.46 3.05 -4.91
CA THR A 304 24.89 2.84 -4.86
C THR A 304 25.47 2.36 -6.19
N THR A 305 26.65 2.84 -6.56
CA THR A 305 27.34 2.51 -7.82
C THR A 305 28.66 1.78 -7.60
N ASP A 306 29.06 1.54 -6.37
CA ASP A 306 30.41 1.08 -5.97
C ASP A 306 30.87 -0.24 -6.58
N ASN A 307 29.97 -1.06 -7.08
CA ASN A 307 30.26 -2.41 -7.56
C ASN A 307 30.31 -2.53 -9.08
N GLY A 308 30.17 -1.46 -9.83
CA GLY A 308 30.15 -1.47 -11.30
C GLY A 308 28.94 -2.13 -11.97
N TYR A 309 27.96 -2.62 -11.18
CA TYR A 309 26.74 -3.24 -11.69
C TYR A 309 25.59 -2.27 -11.95
N SER A 310 25.59 -1.10 -11.33
CA SER A 310 24.51 -0.11 -11.50
C SER A 310 24.69 0.64 -12.83
N LYS A 311 23.92 0.26 -13.86
CA LYS A 311 24.02 0.85 -15.20
C LYS A 311 22.80 1.63 -15.64
N ASN A 312 21.64 1.30 -15.09
CA ASN A 312 20.38 1.92 -15.49
C ASN A 312 20.08 3.13 -14.60
N ASP A 313 19.74 4.23 -15.26
CA ASP A 313 19.36 5.45 -14.59
C ASP A 313 18.06 5.25 -13.83
N ARG A 314 17.89 5.97 -12.73
CA ARG A 314 16.77 5.80 -11.82
C ARG A 314 16.31 7.12 -11.21
N MET A 315 15.09 7.09 -10.72
CA MET A 315 14.52 8.09 -9.84
C MET A 315 13.94 7.41 -8.60
N MET A 316 13.94 8.12 -7.49
CA MET A 316 13.28 7.71 -6.25
C MET A 316 12.54 8.90 -5.66
N GLY A 317 11.51 8.62 -4.88
CA GLY A 317 10.80 9.63 -4.14
C GLY A 317 10.12 9.04 -2.90
N GLN A 318 9.84 9.87 -1.91
CA GLN A 318 9.15 9.47 -0.69
C GLN A 318 9.79 8.26 0.00
N LEU A 319 11.13 8.21 0.08
CA LEU A 319 11.85 7.14 0.76
C LEU A 319 11.67 7.28 2.27
N ARG A 320 11.07 6.27 2.89
CA ARG A 320 10.79 6.20 4.33
C ARG A 320 11.35 4.92 4.92
N LEU A 321 12.01 5.06 6.06
CA LEU A 321 12.48 3.94 6.86
C LEU A 321 11.81 4.00 8.22
N TRP A 322 11.13 2.91 8.59
CA TRP A 322 10.36 2.76 9.81
C TRP A 322 11.00 1.71 10.72
N ASN A 323 11.00 1.94 12.03
CA ASN A 323 11.36 0.92 13.02
C ASN A 323 10.12 0.12 13.49
N LYS A 324 9.19 -0.15 12.58
CA LYS A 324 7.99 -0.97 12.82
C LYS A 324 7.58 -1.70 11.56
N VAL A 325 6.78 -2.77 11.72
CA VAL A 325 6.06 -3.41 10.63
C VAL A 325 4.81 -2.58 10.33
N LEU A 326 4.69 -2.09 9.10
CA LEU A 326 3.46 -1.46 8.63
C LEU A 326 2.48 -2.51 8.13
N SER A 327 1.21 -2.35 8.46
CA SER A 327 0.12 -3.10 7.85
C SER A 327 -0.09 -2.67 6.40
N GLN A 328 -0.73 -3.53 5.59
CA GLN A 328 -1.09 -3.19 4.22
C GLN A 328 -1.97 -1.92 4.15
N ALA A 329 -2.89 -1.74 5.10
CA ALA A 329 -3.76 -0.56 5.16
C ALA A 329 -2.97 0.73 5.41
N GLU A 330 -1.99 0.70 6.31
CA GLU A 330 -1.09 1.84 6.56
C GLU A 330 -0.27 2.18 5.31
N ILE A 331 0.29 1.18 4.63
CA ILE A 331 1.02 1.37 3.37
C ILE A 331 0.11 2.01 2.32
N GLN A 332 -1.08 1.46 2.11
CA GLN A 332 -2.06 1.98 1.15
C GLN A 332 -2.50 3.41 1.47
N ALA A 333 -2.68 3.71 2.76
CA ALA A 333 -3.05 5.04 3.20
C ALA A 333 -1.92 6.06 2.98
N ASN A 334 -0.66 5.65 3.03
CA ASN A 334 0.49 6.56 3.06
C ASN A 334 1.28 6.64 1.76
N MET A 335 1.07 5.73 0.79
CA MET A 335 1.90 5.66 -0.41
C MET A 335 1.66 6.79 -1.42
N SER A 336 0.46 7.41 -1.44
CA SER A 336 0.07 8.35 -2.50
C SER A 336 0.65 9.77 -2.36
N GLY A 337 1.58 10.01 -1.43
CA GLY A 337 2.20 11.33 -1.30
C GLY A 337 2.99 11.52 -0.01
N PRO A 338 3.50 12.73 0.24
CA PRO A 338 4.17 13.04 1.48
C PRO A 338 3.21 12.94 2.67
N MET A 339 3.76 12.73 3.83
CA MET A 339 3.01 12.65 5.08
C MET A 339 3.76 13.35 6.21
N ALA A 340 3.08 13.67 7.28
CA ALA A 340 3.73 14.15 8.49
C ALA A 340 4.72 13.11 9.04
N VAL A 341 5.81 13.58 9.63
CA VAL A 341 6.79 12.69 10.26
C VAL A 341 6.15 11.95 11.43
N HIS A 342 6.20 10.63 11.36
CA HIS A 342 5.68 9.76 12.42
C HIS A 342 6.81 9.40 13.42
N PRO A 343 6.53 9.23 14.72
CA PRO A 343 7.56 8.87 15.72
C PRO A 343 8.36 7.59 15.42
N ASN A 344 7.78 6.66 14.68
CA ASN A 344 8.47 5.43 14.26
C ASN A 344 9.27 5.58 12.94
N MET A 345 9.31 6.76 12.33
CA MET A 345 10.21 7.01 11.20
C MET A 345 11.62 7.29 11.71
N VAL A 346 12.57 6.49 11.26
CA VAL A 346 13.99 6.70 11.55
C VAL A 346 14.73 7.43 10.44
N GLY A 347 14.11 7.54 9.26
CA GLY A 347 14.56 8.34 8.13
C GLY A 347 13.40 8.61 7.17
N TYR A 348 13.32 9.84 6.65
CA TYR A 348 12.32 10.23 5.65
C TYR A 348 12.89 11.26 4.69
N TRP A 349 13.22 10.82 3.48
CA TRP A 349 13.69 11.68 2.38
C TRP A 349 12.56 11.81 1.35
N LYS A 350 11.95 13.00 1.30
CA LYS A 350 10.86 13.28 0.35
C LYS A 350 11.36 13.28 -1.08
N MET A 351 12.60 13.76 -1.27
CA MET A 351 13.26 13.89 -2.57
C MET A 351 12.48 14.82 -3.52
N ASP A 352 11.99 15.92 -3.00
CA ASP A 352 11.15 16.91 -3.70
C ASP A 352 11.76 18.33 -3.74
N GLU A 353 13.01 18.47 -3.33
CA GLU A 353 13.71 19.76 -3.20
C GLU A 353 13.78 20.56 -4.52
N GLY A 354 13.72 19.89 -5.67
CA GLY A 354 13.67 20.52 -7.00
C GLY A 354 14.97 21.15 -7.47
N GLN A 355 16.00 21.16 -6.62
CA GLN A 355 17.33 21.75 -6.93
C GLN A 355 18.41 21.24 -5.98
N GLY A 356 19.67 21.43 -6.38
CA GLY A 356 20.84 21.06 -5.56
C GLY A 356 21.09 19.54 -5.51
N ASN A 357 22.01 19.14 -4.63
CA ASN A 357 22.48 17.76 -4.48
C ASN A 357 22.31 17.20 -3.07
N ILE A 358 21.58 17.89 -2.20
CA ILE A 358 21.27 17.41 -0.84
C ILE A 358 19.82 16.98 -0.82
N LEU A 359 19.57 15.76 -0.35
CA LEU A 359 18.23 15.25 -0.08
C LEU A 359 18.04 15.27 1.43
N TYR A 360 17.09 16.08 1.90
CA TYR A 360 16.93 16.33 3.34
C TYR A 360 16.11 15.22 4.01
N ASP A 361 16.65 14.70 5.10
CA ASP A 361 15.88 13.87 6.03
C ASP A 361 14.96 14.78 6.86
N ALA A 362 13.65 14.55 6.73
CA ALA A 362 12.62 15.32 7.43
C ALA A 362 12.49 14.93 8.90
N THR A 363 13.04 13.79 9.33
CA THR A 363 12.99 13.35 10.75
C THR A 363 13.87 14.22 11.64
N ALA A 364 13.73 14.05 12.95
CA ALA A 364 14.60 14.70 13.93
C ALA A 364 16.07 14.26 13.83
N ASN A 365 16.34 13.10 13.23
CA ASN A 365 17.71 12.54 13.09
C ASN A 365 18.56 13.36 12.12
N LYS A 366 17.95 14.02 11.11
CA LYS A 366 18.64 14.89 10.15
C LYS A 366 19.77 14.21 9.36
N HIS A 367 19.63 12.94 9.06
CA HIS A 367 20.55 12.17 8.24
C HIS A 367 20.41 12.52 6.74
N HIS A 368 20.81 13.73 6.39
CA HIS A 368 20.71 14.23 5.00
C HIS A 368 21.60 13.40 4.08
N ALA A 369 21.08 13.08 2.89
CA ALA A 369 21.83 12.32 1.90
C ALA A 369 22.57 13.26 0.95
N LYS A 370 23.84 12.93 0.68
CA LYS A 370 24.72 13.67 -0.23
C LYS A 370 25.36 12.71 -1.23
N PRO A 371 25.74 13.20 -2.44
CA PRO A 371 26.57 12.42 -3.35
C PRO A 371 27.87 11.98 -2.66
N LYS A 372 28.35 10.78 -2.93
CA LYS A 372 29.61 10.25 -2.40
C LYS A 372 30.83 10.95 -3.00
N GLY A 373 30.72 11.46 -4.23
CA GLY A 373 31.76 12.20 -4.95
C GLY A 373 31.23 13.51 -5.50
N ASP A 374 31.89 14.00 -6.56
CA ASP A 374 31.50 15.24 -7.26
C ASP A 374 30.27 15.06 -8.17
N GLY A 375 29.67 13.88 -8.14
CA GLY A 375 28.46 13.58 -8.89
C GLY A 375 27.24 14.35 -8.37
N GLY A 376 26.12 14.12 -9.02
CA GLY A 376 24.88 14.77 -8.67
C GLY A 376 23.73 14.14 -9.44
N PHE A 377 22.63 14.84 -9.47
CA PHE A 377 21.47 14.44 -10.22
C PHE A 377 20.85 15.63 -10.95
N GLU A 378 20.08 15.31 -11.98
CA GLU A 378 19.20 16.28 -12.62
C GLU A 378 17.84 16.23 -11.90
N TRP A 379 17.19 17.37 -11.76
CA TRP A 379 15.83 17.40 -11.26
C TRP A 379 14.84 17.22 -12.42
N ARG A 380 13.93 16.27 -12.23
CA ARG A 380 12.77 16.07 -13.11
C ARG A 380 11.55 16.60 -12.38
N HIS A 381 10.96 17.65 -12.95
CA HIS A 381 9.77 18.28 -12.40
C HIS A 381 8.50 17.53 -12.84
N ASP A 382 7.38 17.76 -12.17
CA ASP A 382 6.06 17.27 -12.51
C ASP A 382 5.97 15.74 -12.63
N GLN A 383 6.76 15.01 -11.81
CA GLN A 383 6.69 13.57 -11.76
C GLN A 383 5.43 13.14 -11.00
N CYS A 384 4.57 12.38 -11.68
CA CYS A 384 3.29 11.92 -11.16
C CYS A 384 3.45 10.49 -10.62
N PHE A 385 3.26 10.32 -9.31
CA PHE A 385 3.30 9.03 -8.64
C PHE A 385 1.92 8.39 -8.68
N MET A 386 1.74 7.49 -9.64
CA MET A 386 0.54 6.68 -9.78
C MET A 386 0.94 5.20 -9.81
N PRO A 387 0.20 4.33 -9.08
CA PRO A 387 0.38 2.89 -9.20
C PRO A 387 -0.13 2.35 -10.53
#